data_b375279db70b5d8d355383891a8fdae2
#
_entry.id   b375279db70b5d8d355383891a8fdae2
#
_cell.length_a   1.000
_cell.length_b   1.000
_cell.length_c   1.000
_cell.angle_alpha   90.00
_cell.angle_beta   90.00
_cell.angle_gamma   90.00
#
_symmetry.space_group_name_H-M   'P 1'
#
loop_
_entity.id
_entity.type
_entity.pdbx_description
1 polymer ?
#
loop_
_entity_poly.entity_id
_entity_poly.type
_entity_poly.pdbx_seq_one_letter_code
_entity_poly.pdbx_strand_id
1 'polypeptide(L)' 'SYEEAEFSKIAINMFLAAQVDATNRLAAVASKVGADWSKIAKVLANDKRIGKYAYLKPGRWQDSKHLLRDAVTLWELEK' A
#
# COMPACT_ATOMS: atom_id res chain seq x y z
N SER A 1 -14.82 -4.46 20.76
CA SER A 1 -16.20 -4.24 20.39
C SER A 1 -16.41 -4.53 18.91
N TYR A 2 -17.64 -4.62 18.51
CA TYR A 2 -17.98 -4.88 17.10
C TYR A 2 -17.48 -3.74 16.20
N GLU A 3 -17.70 -2.51 16.63
CA GLU A 3 -17.32 -1.33 15.87
C GLU A 3 -15.80 -1.26 15.71
N GLU A 4 -15.06 -1.59 16.75
CA GLU A 4 -13.59 -1.60 16.67
C GLU A 4 -13.09 -2.67 15.73
N ALA A 5 -13.70 -3.87 15.77
CA ALA A 5 -13.29 -4.95 14.88
C ALA A 5 -13.55 -4.60 13.41
N GLU A 6 -14.72 -4.04 13.12
CA GLU A 6 -15.07 -3.65 11.75
C GLU A 6 -14.20 -2.51 11.25
N PHE A 7 -13.97 -1.49 12.08
CA PHE A 7 -13.13 -0.38 11.67
C PHE A 7 -11.68 -0.81 11.49
N SER A 8 -11.18 -1.74 12.33
CA SER A 8 -9.81 -2.24 12.18
C SER A 8 -9.59 -2.91 10.83
N LYS A 9 -10.59 -3.63 10.34
CA LYS A 9 -10.53 -4.26 9.04
C LYS A 9 -10.37 -3.21 7.93
N ILE A 10 -11.17 -2.14 7.99
CA ILE A 10 -11.07 -1.04 7.04
C ILE A 10 -9.71 -0.36 7.14
N ALA A 11 -9.24 -0.13 8.35
CA ALA A 11 -7.96 0.52 8.58
C ALA A 11 -6.79 -0.30 7.99
N ILE A 12 -6.80 -1.61 8.19
CA ILE A 12 -5.77 -2.48 7.60
C ILE A 12 -5.79 -2.35 6.08
N ASN A 13 -6.97 -2.45 5.48
CA ASN A 13 -7.08 -2.39 4.03
C ASN A 13 -6.67 -1.02 3.49
N MET A 14 -6.93 0.03 4.22
CA MET A 14 -6.48 1.38 3.84
C MET A 14 -4.95 1.47 3.82
N PHE A 15 -4.28 0.93 4.85
CA PHE A 15 -2.83 0.92 4.88
C PHE A 15 -2.26 0.10 3.72
N LEU A 16 -2.87 -1.06 3.44
CA LEU A 16 -2.39 -1.90 2.34
C LEU A 16 -2.59 -1.20 0.99
N ALA A 17 -3.73 -0.55 0.79
CA ALA A 17 -3.98 0.20 -0.44
C ALA A 17 -2.97 1.34 -0.60
N ALA A 18 -2.63 2.03 0.48
CA ALA A 18 -1.64 3.10 0.45
C ALA A 18 -0.26 2.55 0.08
N GLN A 19 0.11 1.37 0.58
CA GLN A 19 1.37 0.73 0.22
C GLN A 19 1.43 0.39 -1.27
N VAL A 20 0.35 -0.16 -1.81
CA VAL A 20 0.28 -0.49 -3.23
C VAL A 20 0.44 0.77 -4.08
N ASP A 21 -0.28 1.83 -3.72
CA ASP A 21 -0.19 3.10 -4.45
C ASP A 21 1.21 3.68 -4.39
N ALA A 22 1.81 3.74 -3.20
CA ALA A 22 3.16 4.27 -3.03
C ALA A 22 4.17 3.47 -3.84
N THR A 23 4.08 2.14 -3.80
CA THR A 23 4.98 1.27 -4.55
C THR A 23 4.88 1.53 -6.04
N ASN A 24 3.66 1.61 -6.57
CA ASN A 24 3.48 1.83 -8.00
C ASN A 24 4.03 3.19 -8.43
N ARG A 25 3.81 4.24 -7.66
CA ARG A 25 4.32 5.57 -7.98
C ARG A 25 5.83 5.62 -7.92
N LEU A 26 6.41 5.04 -6.88
CA LEU A 26 7.86 5.06 -6.70
C LEU A 26 8.57 4.22 -7.77
N ALA A 27 7.99 3.06 -8.11
CA ALA A 27 8.57 2.22 -9.16
C ALA A 27 8.54 2.91 -10.52
N ALA A 28 7.47 3.66 -10.81
CA ALA A 28 7.38 4.42 -12.05
C ALA A 28 8.44 5.51 -12.11
N VAL A 29 8.66 6.24 -11.02
CA VAL A 29 9.69 7.27 -10.95
C VAL A 29 11.08 6.64 -11.05
N ALA A 30 11.30 5.52 -10.38
CA ALA A 30 12.58 4.81 -10.45
C ALA A 30 12.93 4.47 -11.89
N SER A 31 11.95 3.98 -12.65
CA SER A 31 12.14 3.69 -14.06
C SER A 31 12.56 4.93 -14.84
N LYS A 32 11.94 6.07 -14.57
CA LYS A 32 12.25 7.32 -15.27
C LYS A 32 13.66 7.85 -14.98
N VAL A 33 14.14 7.65 -13.77
CA VAL A 33 15.47 8.15 -13.40
C VAL A 33 16.58 7.11 -13.55
N GLY A 34 16.25 5.94 -14.10
CA GLY A 34 17.23 4.90 -14.33
C GLY A 34 17.62 4.11 -13.09
N ALA A 35 16.79 4.13 -12.05
CA ALA A 35 17.04 3.36 -10.83
C ALA A 35 16.39 1.98 -10.94
N ASP A 36 17.03 0.99 -10.33
CA ASP A 36 16.54 -0.38 -10.30
C ASP A 36 15.61 -0.55 -9.10
N TRP A 37 14.32 -0.70 -9.38
CA TRP A 37 13.32 -0.82 -8.33
C TRP A 37 13.59 -2.02 -7.41
N SER A 38 14.10 -3.13 -7.96
CA SER A 38 14.35 -4.32 -7.13
C SER A 38 15.36 -4.03 -6.03
N LYS A 39 16.34 -3.17 -6.30
CA LYS A 39 17.33 -2.78 -5.30
C LYS A 39 16.71 -1.84 -4.27
N ILE A 40 15.88 -0.90 -4.72
CA ILE A 40 15.18 0.03 -3.84
C ILE A 40 14.23 -0.73 -2.92
N ALA A 41 13.50 -1.71 -3.48
CA ALA A 41 12.56 -2.51 -2.69
C ALA A 41 13.28 -3.25 -1.56
N LYS A 42 14.50 -3.73 -1.79
CA LYS A 42 15.28 -4.40 -0.74
C LYS A 42 15.63 -3.44 0.39
N VAL A 43 15.98 -2.21 0.06
CA VAL A 43 16.26 -1.19 1.06
C VAL A 43 15.02 -0.93 1.91
N LEU A 44 13.87 -0.78 1.26
CA LEU A 44 12.61 -0.54 1.96
C LEU A 44 12.24 -1.72 2.85
N ALA A 45 12.40 -2.94 2.37
CA ALA A 45 12.07 -4.14 3.14
C ALA A 45 12.94 -4.27 4.39
N ASN A 46 14.15 -3.77 4.34
CA ASN A 46 15.07 -3.84 5.47
C ASN A 46 14.87 -2.71 6.48
N ASP A 47 14.08 -1.71 6.15
CA ASP A 47 13.75 -0.64 7.09
C ASP A 47 12.69 -1.15 8.07
N LYS A 48 12.99 -1.08 9.36
CA LYS A 48 12.10 -1.62 10.40
C LYS A 48 10.73 -0.94 10.42
N ARG A 49 10.65 0.29 9.96
CA ARG A 49 9.38 1.02 9.92
C ARG A 49 8.48 0.57 8.79
N ILE A 50 9.05 -0.08 7.77
CA ILE A 50 8.31 -0.58 6.61
C ILE A 50 8.15 -2.10 6.70
N GLY A 51 9.27 -2.82 6.75
CA GLY A 51 9.29 -4.25 6.99
C GLY A 51 9.20 -5.09 5.73
N LYS A 52 9.58 -6.35 5.89
CA LYS A 52 9.71 -7.28 4.76
C LYS A 52 8.36 -7.76 4.22
N TYR A 53 7.27 -7.49 4.93
CA TYR A 53 5.94 -7.92 4.49
C TYR A 53 5.16 -6.81 3.78
N ALA A 54 5.78 -5.65 3.57
CA ALA A 54 5.13 -4.56 2.86
C ALA A 54 4.91 -4.91 1.39
N TYR A 55 3.90 -4.30 0.79
CA TYR A 55 3.60 -4.49 -0.64
C TYR A 55 4.57 -3.67 -1.48
N LEU A 56 5.68 -4.30 -1.87
CA LEU A 56 6.75 -3.62 -2.61
C LEU A 56 6.85 -4.08 -4.06
N LYS A 57 5.96 -4.97 -4.50
CA LYS A 57 5.93 -5.45 -5.88
C LYS A 57 4.97 -4.59 -6.69
N PRO A 58 5.44 -3.90 -7.75
CA PRO A 58 4.57 -3.04 -8.55
C PRO A 58 3.50 -3.83 -9.29
N GLY A 59 2.42 -3.15 -9.67
CA GLY A 59 1.39 -3.74 -10.51
C GLY A 59 0.28 -4.48 -9.80
N ARG A 60 0.11 -4.30 -8.51
CA ARG A 60 -0.87 -5.06 -7.74
C ARG A 60 -2.26 -4.41 -7.68
N TRP A 61 -2.51 -3.43 -8.52
CA TRP A 61 -3.81 -2.73 -8.49
C TRP A 61 -4.99 -3.68 -8.71
N GLN A 62 -4.83 -4.66 -9.60
CA GLN A 62 -5.91 -5.58 -9.91
C GLN A 62 -6.23 -6.50 -8.74
N ASP A 63 -5.23 -6.80 -7.92
CA ASP A 63 -5.40 -7.65 -6.75
C ASP A 63 -5.92 -6.86 -5.55
N SER A 64 -6.06 -5.54 -5.67
CA SER A 64 -6.39 -4.68 -4.56
C SER A 64 -7.74 -3.97 -4.71
N LYS A 65 -8.63 -4.50 -5.55
CA LYS A 65 -9.94 -3.87 -5.76
C LYS A 65 -10.71 -3.68 -4.46
N HIS A 66 -10.71 -4.69 -3.61
CA HIS A 66 -11.39 -4.60 -2.31
C HIS A 66 -10.69 -3.62 -1.37
N LEU A 67 -9.37 -3.49 -1.48
CA LEU A 67 -8.62 -2.52 -0.68
C LEU A 67 -9.00 -1.10 -1.08
N LEU A 68 -9.10 -0.85 -2.37
CA LEU A 68 -9.50 0.46 -2.86
C LEU A 68 -10.93 0.80 -2.44
N ARG A 69 -11.83 -0.17 -2.47
CA ARG A 69 -13.21 0.03 -2.04
C ARG A 69 -13.27 0.43 -0.58
N ASP A 70 -12.47 -0.20 0.28
CA ASP A 70 -12.43 0.12 1.70
C ASP A 70 -11.85 1.52 1.93
N ALA A 71 -10.87 1.91 1.13
CA ALA A 71 -10.32 3.27 1.20
C ALA A 71 -11.37 4.31 0.84
N VAL A 72 -12.15 4.05 -0.21
CA VAL A 72 -13.24 4.95 -0.60
C VAL A 72 -14.28 5.04 0.50
N THR A 73 -14.62 3.91 1.12
CA THR A 73 -15.56 3.89 2.24
C THR A 73 -15.06 4.77 3.38
N LEU A 74 -13.78 4.68 3.71
CA LEU A 74 -13.19 5.49 4.76
C LEU A 74 -13.28 6.98 4.42
N TRP A 75 -12.96 7.35 3.16
CA TRP A 75 -13.03 8.73 2.72
C TRP A 75 -14.46 9.28 2.84
N GLU A 76 -15.46 8.47 2.53
CA GLU A 76 -16.85 8.88 2.68
C GLU A 76 -17.19 9.14 4.16
N LEU A 77 -16.64 8.32 5.05
CA LEU A 77 -16.89 8.50 6.49
C LEU A 77 -16.20 9.75 7.03
N GLU A 78 -15.12 10.21 6.41
CA GLU A 78 -14.42 11.43 6.81
C GLU A 78 -15.22 12.69 6.53
N LYS A 79 -16.11 12.64 5.56
CA LYS A 79 -16.94 13.77 5.21
C LYS A 79 -17.95 14.03 6.31
#